data_d4cd15785ed258bb0ac117b9a588ff2f
#
_entry.id   d4cd15785ed258bb0ac117b9a588ff2f
#
_cell.length_a   1.000
_cell.length_b   1.000
_cell.length_c   1.000
_cell.angle_alpha   90.00
_cell.angle_beta   90.00
_cell.angle_gamma   90.00
#
_symmetry.space_group_name_H-M   'P 1'
#
loop_
_entity.id
_entity.type
_entity.pdbx_description
1 polymer ?
#
loop_
_entity_poly.entity_id
_entity_poly.type
_entity_poly.pdbx_seq_one_letter_code
_entity_poly.pdbx_strand_id
1 'polypeptide(L)'
;RSLVPAPGLALRADEVKAYAASKYTAAPTLAALNDGANRGFRQMGVVGTPCQITAVAQMRSNPLGSEDFVDSVALSVGLFCTWSLDTRGLLALIGKLAPGENVRKMAIPPPPAGILVVDTEARRLEISLDEIRHLVPEGCGICPDMTAEWADLSVGAMEGAPDWNTLIIRSEFGGRLVQKAIAAGFLETAEFPAESRAHLETAALAKKRRALEKARAEGLLNTAGNEGRAALRIRPETIEKLIKTGKEE
;
A
#
# COMPACT_ATOMS: atom_id res chain seq x y z
N ARG A 1 7.31 20.55 -4.61
CA ARG A 1 6.94 19.29 -5.33
C ARG A 1 5.42 19.23 -5.49
N SER A 2 4.92 18.75 -6.63
CA SER A 2 3.48 18.55 -6.81
C SER A 2 2.95 17.56 -5.76
N LEU A 3 1.84 17.93 -5.12
CA LEU A 3 1.11 17.05 -4.20
C LEU A 3 0.29 15.98 -4.98
N VAL A 4 -0.01 16.25 -6.25
CA VAL A 4 -0.69 15.27 -7.09
C VAL A 4 0.29 14.13 -7.38
N PRO A 5 -0.03 12.90 -7.01
CA PRO A 5 0.83 11.78 -7.28
C PRO A 5 0.79 11.49 -8.79
N ALA A 6 1.95 11.51 -9.42
CA ALA A 6 2.12 11.09 -10.79
C ALA A 6 2.87 9.75 -10.81
N PRO A 7 2.41 8.77 -11.59
CA PRO A 7 3.17 7.56 -11.81
C PRO A 7 4.38 7.87 -12.70
N GLY A 8 5.44 7.09 -12.60
CA GLY A 8 6.61 7.28 -13.42
C GLY A 8 7.37 5.99 -13.66
N LEU A 9 8.10 5.97 -14.75
CA LEU A 9 9.06 4.94 -15.07
C LEU A 9 10.45 5.44 -14.69
N ALA A 10 11.15 4.69 -13.83
CA ALA A 10 12.56 4.89 -13.56
C ALA A 10 13.34 3.88 -14.41
N LEU A 11 14.23 4.37 -15.25
CA LEU A 11 15.08 3.55 -16.11
C LEU A 11 16.47 3.34 -15.52
N ARG A 12 16.81 4.10 -14.49
CA ARG A 12 18.08 4.04 -13.78
C ARG A 12 17.87 4.07 -12.27
N ALA A 13 18.79 3.48 -11.54
CA ALA A 13 18.71 3.35 -10.08
C ALA A 13 18.66 4.71 -9.35
N ASP A 14 19.37 5.73 -9.85
CA ASP A 14 19.37 7.08 -9.27
C ASP A 14 18.01 7.78 -9.40
N GLU A 15 17.24 7.48 -10.45
CA GLU A 15 15.91 8.04 -10.68
C GLU A 15 14.89 7.55 -9.65
N VAL A 16 15.06 6.34 -9.10
CA VAL A 16 14.15 5.77 -8.09
C VAL A 16 14.06 6.67 -6.85
N LYS A 17 15.17 7.30 -6.45
CA LYS A 17 15.22 8.21 -5.30
C LYS A 17 14.29 9.43 -5.43
N ALA A 18 13.97 9.84 -6.66
CA ALA A 18 13.05 10.96 -6.89
C ALA A 18 11.62 10.67 -6.44
N TYR A 19 11.25 9.38 -6.36
CA TYR A 19 9.93 8.93 -5.93
C TYR A 19 9.84 8.64 -4.43
N ALA A 20 10.94 8.71 -3.70
CA ALA A 20 10.99 8.47 -2.25
C ALA A 20 10.28 9.59 -1.48
N ALA A 21 8.97 9.51 -1.35
CA ALA A 21 8.15 10.41 -0.53
C ALA A 21 6.76 9.82 -0.26
N SER A 22 6.23 10.03 0.94
CA SER A 22 4.84 9.73 1.26
C SER A 22 3.92 10.86 0.81
N LYS A 23 2.86 10.55 0.06
CA LYS A 23 1.88 11.53 -0.42
C LYS A 23 0.48 11.31 0.15
N TYR A 24 0.25 10.15 0.75
CA TYR A 24 -1.04 9.72 1.33
C TYR A 24 -2.22 9.73 0.35
N THR A 25 -1.97 9.89 -0.93
CA THR A 25 -2.95 9.82 -2.02
C THR A 25 -2.54 8.75 -3.03
N ALA A 26 -3.51 8.14 -3.70
CA ALA A 26 -3.23 7.06 -4.64
C ALA A 26 -2.60 7.59 -5.93
N ALA A 27 -1.45 7.04 -6.32
CA ALA A 27 -0.88 7.24 -7.65
C ALA A 27 -1.45 6.22 -8.65
N PRO A 28 -1.70 6.57 -9.90
CA PRO A 28 -2.14 5.61 -10.91
C PRO A 28 -0.97 4.73 -11.43
N THR A 29 -0.37 3.95 -10.55
CA THR A 29 0.83 3.13 -10.81
C THR A 29 0.64 2.18 -11.99
N LEU A 30 -0.54 1.59 -12.14
CA LEU A 30 -0.83 0.67 -13.24
C LEU A 30 -0.85 1.35 -14.61
N ALA A 31 -1.12 2.66 -14.67
CA ALA A 31 -1.00 3.42 -15.91
C ALA A 31 0.47 3.49 -16.38
N ALA A 32 1.43 3.67 -15.45
CA ALA A 32 2.85 3.63 -15.78
C ALA A 32 3.32 2.21 -16.18
N LEU A 33 2.77 1.17 -15.53
CA LEU A 33 3.04 -0.22 -15.92
C LEU A 33 2.58 -0.48 -17.36
N ASN A 34 1.36 -0.06 -17.72
CA ASN A 34 0.83 -0.20 -19.08
C ASN A 34 1.65 0.60 -20.10
N ASP A 35 2.03 1.84 -19.76
CA ASP A 35 2.91 2.63 -20.64
C ASP A 35 4.25 1.93 -20.86
N GLY A 36 4.86 1.40 -19.82
CA GLY A 36 6.10 0.63 -19.92
C GLY A 36 5.95 -0.60 -20.79
N ALA A 37 4.88 -1.38 -20.64
CA ALA A 37 4.58 -2.55 -21.45
C ALA A 37 4.39 -2.18 -22.93
N ASN A 38 3.66 -1.09 -23.22
CA ASN A 38 3.45 -0.56 -24.57
C ASN A 38 4.76 -0.07 -25.22
N ARG A 39 5.70 0.45 -24.42
CA ARG A 39 7.04 0.84 -24.87
C ARG A 39 8.00 -0.35 -25.03
N GLY A 40 7.52 -1.57 -24.82
CA GLY A 40 8.29 -2.79 -25.05
C GLY A 40 9.10 -3.28 -23.85
N PHE A 41 9.00 -2.67 -22.66
CA PHE A 41 9.65 -3.20 -21.48
C PHE A 41 9.02 -4.53 -21.05
N ARG A 42 9.84 -5.54 -20.73
CA ARG A 42 9.41 -6.90 -20.42
C ARG A 42 9.86 -7.42 -19.05
N GLN A 43 10.64 -6.64 -18.32
CA GLN A 43 11.13 -6.99 -16.98
C GLN A 43 11.06 -5.76 -16.07
N MET A 44 9.85 -5.40 -15.68
CA MET A 44 9.61 -4.22 -14.85
C MET A 44 9.46 -4.59 -13.38
N GLY A 45 10.09 -3.79 -12.51
CA GLY A 45 9.75 -3.76 -11.10
C GLY A 45 8.55 -2.84 -10.86
N VAL A 46 7.54 -3.31 -10.15
CA VAL A 46 6.37 -2.50 -9.76
C VAL A 46 6.39 -2.23 -8.27
N VAL A 47 6.39 -0.95 -7.89
CA VAL A 47 6.20 -0.53 -6.49
C VAL A 47 4.78 0.02 -6.35
N GLY A 48 3.99 -0.51 -5.43
CA GLY A 48 2.59 -0.12 -5.29
C GLY A 48 2.01 -0.36 -3.91
N THR A 49 0.86 0.24 -3.67
CA THR A 49 0.04 -0.05 -2.48
C THR A 49 -0.63 -1.43 -2.59
N PRO A 50 -1.16 -2.00 -1.50
CA PRO A 50 -1.74 -3.35 -1.51
C PRO A 50 -2.80 -3.57 -2.61
N CYS A 51 -3.72 -2.62 -2.78
CA CYS A 51 -4.75 -2.73 -3.81
C CYS A 51 -4.17 -2.73 -5.25
N GLN A 52 -3.09 -2.00 -5.50
CA GLN A 52 -2.40 -1.98 -6.79
C GLN A 52 -1.65 -3.30 -7.03
N ILE A 53 -0.98 -3.82 -6.02
CA ILE A 53 -0.29 -5.12 -6.09
C ILE A 53 -1.31 -6.26 -6.28
N THR A 54 -2.45 -6.21 -5.58
CA THR A 54 -3.54 -7.17 -5.80
C THR A 54 -4.04 -7.13 -7.25
N ALA A 55 -4.21 -5.93 -7.82
CA ALA A 55 -4.62 -5.80 -9.22
C ALA A 55 -3.56 -6.37 -10.19
N VAL A 56 -2.27 -6.14 -9.94
CA VAL A 56 -1.18 -6.77 -10.70
C VAL A 56 -1.24 -8.30 -10.60
N ALA A 57 -1.41 -8.83 -9.40
CA ALA A 57 -1.53 -10.28 -9.20
C ALA A 57 -2.74 -10.87 -9.92
N GLN A 58 -3.88 -10.19 -9.90
CA GLN A 58 -5.08 -10.60 -10.64
C GLN A 58 -4.87 -10.58 -12.16
N MET A 59 -4.24 -9.56 -12.71
CA MET A 59 -3.89 -9.49 -14.13
C MET A 59 -3.00 -10.66 -14.56
N ARG A 60 -2.02 -11.01 -13.73
CA ARG A 60 -1.10 -12.13 -13.98
C ARG A 60 -1.77 -13.50 -13.86
N SER A 61 -2.69 -13.65 -12.89
CA SER A 61 -3.39 -14.92 -12.63
C SER A 61 -4.56 -15.18 -13.58
N ASN A 62 -5.15 -14.12 -14.11
CA ASN A 62 -6.30 -14.20 -15.02
C ASN A 62 -6.22 -13.13 -16.11
N PRO A 63 -5.45 -13.40 -17.18
CA PRO A 63 -5.21 -12.44 -18.28
C PRO A 63 -6.45 -12.25 -19.18
N LEU A 64 -7.66 -12.57 -18.74
CA LEU A 64 -8.94 -12.36 -19.44
C LEU A 64 -8.98 -12.98 -20.85
N GLY A 65 -8.35 -14.14 -21.03
CA GLY A 65 -8.35 -14.86 -22.29
C GLY A 65 -7.58 -14.17 -23.43
N SER A 66 -6.76 -13.17 -23.12
CA SER A 66 -5.85 -12.60 -24.11
C SER A 66 -4.73 -13.59 -24.40
N GLU A 67 -4.75 -14.19 -25.59
CA GLU A 67 -3.68 -15.07 -26.06
C GLU A 67 -2.33 -14.32 -26.18
N ASP A 68 -2.39 -13.00 -26.31
CA ASP A 68 -1.23 -12.12 -26.45
C ASP A 68 -0.76 -11.51 -25.10
N PHE A 69 -1.31 -11.95 -23.98
CA PHE A 69 -0.87 -11.42 -22.67
C PHE A 69 0.59 -11.81 -22.40
N VAL A 70 1.44 -10.80 -22.29
CA VAL A 70 2.83 -10.95 -21.88
C VAL A 70 3.01 -10.37 -20.49
N ASP A 71 3.38 -11.21 -19.52
CA ASP A 71 3.71 -10.74 -18.18
C ASP A 71 5.00 -9.92 -18.22
N SER A 72 4.86 -8.63 -18.06
CA SER A 72 6.00 -7.68 -18.07
C SER A 72 6.53 -7.40 -16.66
N VAL A 73 5.95 -8.00 -15.61
CA VAL A 73 6.33 -7.76 -14.23
C VAL A 73 7.32 -8.82 -13.75
N ALA A 74 8.55 -8.40 -13.51
CA ALA A 74 9.61 -9.26 -12.97
C ALA A 74 9.67 -9.23 -11.43
N LEU A 75 9.29 -8.11 -10.81
CA LEU A 75 9.32 -7.92 -9.37
C LEU A 75 8.14 -7.06 -8.93
N SER A 76 7.50 -7.43 -7.85
CA SER A 76 6.50 -6.62 -7.16
C SER A 76 6.94 -6.27 -5.75
N VAL A 77 6.97 -4.97 -5.44
CA VAL A 77 7.26 -4.43 -4.11
C VAL A 77 6.02 -3.73 -3.58
N GLY A 78 5.44 -4.28 -2.54
CA GLY A 78 4.27 -3.73 -1.89
C GLY A 78 4.63 -2.79 -0.74
N LEU A 79 4.00 -1.64 -0.70
CA LEU A 79 4.13 -0.70 0.41
C LEU A 79 3.01 -0.94 1.43
N PHE A 80 3.31 -0.91 2.72
CA PHE A 80 2.26 -0.97 3.74
C PHE A 80 1.30 0.20 3.58
N CYS A 81 0.02 -0.06 3.71
CA CYS A 81 -1.01 0.94 3.51
C CYS A 81 -2.21 0.69 4.40
N THR A 82 -2.55 1.64 5.25
CA THR A 82 -3.78 1.59 6.05
C THR A 82 -4.96 2.09 5.22
N TRP A 83 -4.80 3.23 4.55
CA TRP A 83 -5.76 3.90 3.67
C TRP A 83 -5.04 4.98 2.85
N SER A 84 -5.72 5.52 1.84
CA SER A 84 -5.30 6.72 1.12
C SER A 84 -6.34 7.83 1.30
N LEU A 85 -5.99 9.04 0.92
CA LEU A 85 -6.88 10.19 0.93
C LEU A 85 -7.31 10.56 -0.49
N ASP A 86 -8.50 11.11 -0.63
CA ASP A 86 -8.91 11.75 -1.87
C ASP A 86 -7.98 12.93 -2.19
N THR A 87 -7.42 12.92 -3.38
CA THR A 87 -6.41 13.91 -3.78
C THR A 87 -6.98 15.31 -3.82
N ARG A 88 -8.21 15.49 -4.31
CA ARG A 88 -8.82 16.82 -4.45
C ARG A 88 -9.18 17.38 -3.09
N GLY A 89 -9.75 16.57 -2.21
CA GLY A 89 -10.08 16.96 -0.85
C GLY A 89 -8.84 17.35 -0.05
N LEU A 90 -7.77 16.56 -0.13
CA LEU A 90 -6.51 16.88 0.55
C LEU A 90 -5.88 18.18 0.03
N LEU A 91 -5.86 18.38 -1.29
CA LEU A 91 -5.35 19.61 -1.90
C LEU A 91 -6.17 20.82 -1.50
N ALA A 92 -7.49 20.71 -1.47
CA ALA A 92 -8.38 21.79 -1.04
C ALA A 92 -8.15 22.16 0.44
N LEU A 93 -7.99 21.14 1.31
CA LEU A 93 -7.70 21.35 2.72
C LEU A 93 -6.35 22.05 2.92
N ILE A 94 -5.28 21.55 2.30
CA ILE A 94 -3.95 22.16 2.41
C ILE A 94 -3.95 23.57 1.82
N GLY A 95 -4.59 23.79 0.67
CA GLY A 95 -4.71 25.11 0.06
C GLY A 95 -5.46 26.11 0.94
N LYS A 96 -6.41 25.66 1.76
CA LYS A 96 -7.10 26.50 2.75
C LYS A 96 -6.22 26.81 3.96
N LEU A 97 -5.47 25.83 4.46
CA LEU A 97 -4.65 25.97 5.66
C LEU A 97 -3.30 26.64 5.39
N ALA A 98 -2.74 26.48 4.20
CA ALA A 98 -1.44 27.03 3.79
C ALA A 98 -1.52 27.59 2.36
N PRO A 99 -2.28 28.70 2.15
CA PRO A 99 -2.49 29.26 0.83
C PRO A 99 -1.18 29.75 0.20
N GLY A 100 -0.89 29.25 -1.02
CA GLY A 100 0.32 29.61 -1.77
C GLY A 100 1.62 28.98 -1.27
N GLU A 101 1.59 28.17 -0.22
CA GLU A 101 2.79 27.50 0.31
C GLU A 101 3.07 26.18 -0.40
N ASN A 102 4.34 25.89 -0.65
CA ASN A 102 4.76 24.61 -1.20
C ASN A 102 4.96 23.57 -0.09
N VAL A 103 4.35 22.39 -0.24
CA VAL A 103 4.57 21.27 0.66
C VAL A 103 5.89 20.59 0.36
N ARG A 104 6.73 20.42 1.37
CA ARG A 104 8.01 19.71 1.30
C ARG A 104 7.87 18.25 1.65
N LYS A 105 7.13 17.96 2.74
CA LYS A 105 7.00 16.60 3.30
C LYS A 105 5.64 16.46 3.97
N MET A 106 5.12 15.24 3.94
CA MET A 106 4.00 14.83 4.77
C MET A 106 4.37 13.57 5.55
N ALA A 107 3.90 13.45 6.78
CA ALA A 107 4.11 12.29 7.63
C ALA A 107 2.90 12.06 8.55
N ILE A 108 2.56 10.80 8.79
CA ILE A 108 1.66 10.39 9.86
C ILE A 108 2.54 9.67 10.88
N PRO A 109 2.87 10.32 12.01
CA PRO A 109 3.64 9.67 13.06
C PRO A 109 2.88 8.48 13.63
N PRO A 110 3.60 7.49 14.22
CA PRO A 110 2.95 6.35 14.85
C PRO A 110 2.06 6.79 16.03
N PRO A 111 1.12 5.93 16.44
CA PRO A 111 0.33 6.16 17.64
C PRO A 111 1.21 6.49 18.86
N PRO A 112 0.76 7.37 19.78
CA PRO A 112 -0.60 7.94 19.88
C PRO A 112 -0.80 9.28 19.15
N ALA A 113 0.08 9.72 18.25
CA ALA A 113 0.08 11.08 17.70
C ALA A 113 -1.27 11.49 17.05
N GLY A 114 -1.93 10.61 16.30
CA GLY A 114 -3.26 10.86 15.72
C GLY A 114 -3.35 12.06 14.77
N ILE A 115 -2.24 12.46 14.13
CA ILE A 115 -2.14 13.65 13.28
C ILE A 115 -1.49 13.35 11.93
N LEU A 116 -1.86 14.12 10.92
CA LEU A 116 -1.08 14.29 9.69
C LEU A 116 -0.22 15.55 9.84
N VAL A 117 1.08 15.38 9.77
CA VAL A 117 2.06 16.47 9.72
C VAL A 117 2.28 16.87 8.27
N VAL A 118 2.20 18.17 7.98
CA VAL A 118 2.51 18.74 6.68
C VAL A 118 3.56 19.81 6.85
N ASP A 119 4.78 19.52 6.43
CA ASP A 119 5.88 20.48 6.42
C ASP A 119 5.85 21.28 5.10
N THR A 120 5.65 22.57 5.19
CA THR A 120 5.74 23.52 4.08
C THR A 120 7.11 24.20 4.04
N GLU A 121 7.31 25.11 3.12
CA GLU A 121 8.52 25.96 3.09
C GLU A 121 8.55 26.95 4.24
N ALA A 122 7.38 27.40 4.72
CA ALA A 122 7.25 28.45 5.72
C ALA A 122 7.00 27.89 7.13
N ARG A 123 6.28 26.77 7.26
CA ARG A 123 5.83 26.28 8.58
C ARG A 123 5.48 24.79 8.55
N ARG A 124 5.30 24.26 9.75
CA ARG A 124 4.73 22.93 10.00
C ARG A 124 3.26 23.06 10.39
N LEU A 125 2.40 22.25 9.76
CA LEU A 125 0.99 22.10 10.10
C LEU A 125 0.78 20.73 10.72
N GLU A 126 -0.08 20.66 11.72
CA GLU A 126 -0.55 19.43 12.34
C GLU A 126 -2.07 19.38 12.20
N ILE A 127 -2.55 18.38 11.47
CA ILE A 127 -3.97 18.21 11.14
C ILE A 127 -4.44 16.92 11.82
N SER A 128 -5.51 16.99 12.62
CA SER A 128 -6.06 15.79 13.24
C SER A 128 -6.46 14.76 12.18
N LEU A 129 -6.18 13.48 12.44
CA LEU A 129 -6.66 12.40 11.57
C LEU A 129 -8.19 12.37 11.49
N ASP A 130 -8.90 12.81 12.53
CA ASP A 130 -10.35 12.88 12.50
C ASP A 130 -10.88 13.93 11.52
N GLU A 131 -10.13 15.04 11.34
CA GLU A 131 -10.47 16.07 10.34
C GLU A 131 -10.33 15.59 8.90
N ILE A 132 -9.47 14.61 8.64
CA ILE A 132 -9.22 14.09 7.28
C ILE A 132 -9.84 12.72 7.03
N ARG A 133 -10.43 12.09 8.03
CA ARG A 133 -11.03 10.76 7.92
C ARG A 133 -12.12 10.67 6.86
N HIS A 134 -12.88 11.75 6.67
CA HIS A 134 -13.93 11.84 5.63
C HIS A 134 -13.36 11.87 4.20
N LEU A 135 -12.05 12.13 4.03
CA LEU A 135 -11.36 12.09 2.75
C LEU A 135 -10.91 10.68 2.35
N VAL A 136 -11.08 9.69 3.22
CA VAL A 136 -10.71 8.30 2.91
C VAL A 136 -11.74 7.73 1.93
N PRO A 137 -11.33 7.27 0.73
CA PRO A 137 -12.23 6.68 -0.24
C PRO A 137 -12.94 5.43 0.31
N GLU A 138 -14.18 5.22 -0.08
CA GLU A 138 -14.99 4.07 0.34
C GLU A 138 -14.30 2.72 0.06
N GLY A 139 -13.62 2.60 -1.08
CA GLY A 139 -12.85 1.41 -1.43
C GLY A 139 -11.72 1.07 -0.45
N CYS A 140 -11.16 2.07 0.26
CA CYS A 140 -10.20 1.80 1.35
C CYS A 140 -10.87 1.14 2.56
N GLY A 141 -12.14 1.42 2.78
CA GLY A 141 -12.91 0.83 3.88
C GLY A 141 -13.17 -0.67 3.72
N ILE A 142 -13.19 -1.18 2.50
CA ILE A 142 -13.36 -2.61 2.19
C ILE A 142 -12.06 -3.30 1.76
N CYS A 143 -10.91 -2.61 1.82
CA CYS A 143 -9.61 -3.18 1.47
C CYS A 143 -9.05 -4.01 2.65
N PRO A 144 -8.96 -5.35 2.54
CA PRO A 144 -8.55 -6.21 3.64
C PRO A 144 -7.04 -6.32 3.82
N ASP A 145 -6.27 -5.78 2.87
CA ASP A 145 -4.81 -5.96 2.82
C ASP A 145 -4.10 -4.70 3.32
N MET A 146 -3.24 -4.86 4.33
CA MET A 146 -2.40 -3.81 4.88
C MET A 146 -0.96 -3.90 4.39
N THR A 147 -0.47 -5.10 4.19
CA THR A 147 0.95 -5.39 3.99
C THR A 147 1.31 -5.84 2.58
N ALA A 148 0.39 -5.69 1.62
CA ALA A 148 0.54 -6.12 0.22
C ALA A 148 0.86 -7.63 0.09
N GLU A 149 -0.10 -8.45 0.49
CA GLU A 149 0.05 -9.90 0.61
C GLU A 149 0.43 -10.61 -0.71
N TRP A 150 0.18 -9.98 -1.85
CA TRP A 150 0.45 -10.51 -3.19
C TRP A 150 1.77 -10.03 -3.82
N ALA A 151 2.59 -9.28 -3.05
CA ALA A 151 3.89 -8.82 -3.53
C ALA A 151 4.96 -9.92 -3.42
N ASP A 152 6.09 -9.74 -4.10
CA ASP A 152 7.30 -10.54 -3.85
C ASP A 152 7.99 -10.08 -2.57
N LEU A 153 7.99 -8.76 -2.35
CA LEU A 153 8.52 -8.09 -1.16
C LEU A 153 7.50 -7.08 -0.66
N SER A 154 7.36 -6.96 0.64
CA SER A 154 6.53 -5.92 1.25
C SER A 154 7.36 -5.08 2.21
N VAL A 155 7.19 -3.76 2.15
CA VAL A 155 7.98 -2.80 2.93
C VAL A 155 7.07 -1.81 3.63
N GLY A 156 7.36 -1.51 4.88
CA GLY A 156 6.66 -0.48 5.64
C GLY A 156 7.49 0.07 6.79
N ALA A 157 7.05 1.17 7.36
CA ALA A 157 7.70 1.74 8.53
C ALA A 157 7.63 0.74 9.70
N MET A 158 8.70 0.70 10.49
CA MET A 158 8.72 -0.06 11.74
C MET A 158 8.32 0.86 12.89
N GLU A 159 7.29 0.47 13.64
CA GLU A 159 6.90 1.22 14.83
C GLU A 159 7.98 1.12 15.91
N GLY A 160 8.26 2.26 16.56
CA GLY A 160 9.28 2.35 17.61
C GLY A 160 10.73 2.49 17.10
N ALA A 161 10.98 2.37 15.78
CA ALA A 161 12.31 2.52 15.20
C ALA A 161 12.25 3.29 13.86
N PRO A 162 12.23 4.63 13.90
CA PRO A 162 12.00 5.48 12.74
C PRO A 162 13.08 5.37 11.65
N ASP A 163 14.26 4.87 11.98
CA ASP A 163 15.37 4.68 11.06
C ASP A 163 15.35 3.30 10.36
N TRP A 164 14.39 2.44 10.74
CA TRP A 164 14.23 1.11 10.19
C TRP A 164 12.90 0.93 9.46
N ASN A 165 12.92 0.03 8.48
CA ASN A 165 11.70 -0.43 7.81
C ASN A 165 11.52 -1.93 8.06
N THR A 166 10.27 -2.35 8.21
CA THR A 166 9.92 -3.76 8.14
C THR A 166 9.98 -4.23 6.70
N LEU A 167 10.68 -5.34 6.45
CA LEU A 167 10.73 -6.03 5.18
C LEU A 167 10.11 -7.43 5.35
N ILE A 168 9.11 -7.76 4.55
CA ILE A 168 8.51 -9.09 4.50
C ILE A 168 8.85 -9.73 3.15
N ILE A 169 9.51 -10.87 3.17
CA ILE A 169 9.80 -11.69 1.99
C ILE A 169 8.62 -12.63 1.77
N ARG A 170 8.02 -12.62 0.57
CA ARG A 170 6.83 -13.39 0.26
C ARG A 170 7.01 -14.41 -0.86
N SER A 171 8.05 -14.24 -1.70
CA SER A 171 8.38 -15.20 -2.75
C SER A 171 9.85 -15.63 -2.67
N GLU A 172 10.16 -16.79 -3.23
CA GLU A 172 11.54 -17.25 -3.36
C GLU A 172 12.39 -16.27 -4.19
N PHE A 173 11.79 -15.68 -5.22
CA PHE A 173 12.47 -14.68 -6.05
C PHE A 173 12.84 -13.44 -5.22
N GLY A 174 11.89 -12.91 -4.44
CA GLY A 174 12.13 -11.83 -3.50
C GLY A 174 13.23 -12.16 -2.50
N GLY A 175 13.21 -13.38 -1.94
CA GLY A 175 14.24 -13.86 -1.01
C GLY A 175 15.64 -13.88 -1.62
N ARG A 176 15.77 -14.41 -2.84
CA ARG A 176 17.06 -14.41 -3.55
C ARG A 176 17.56 -12.98 -3.84
N LEU A 177 16.66 -12.06 -4.16
CA LEU A 177 17.01 -10.67 -4.42
C LEU A 177 17.52 -9.98 -3.14
N VAL A 178 16.84 -10.19 -2.02
CA VAL A 178 17.25 -9.65 -0.71
C VAL A 178 18.64 -10.16 -0.32
N GLN A 179 18.89 -11.47 -0.46
CA GLN A 179 20.21 -12.04 -0.15
C GLN A 179 21.32 -11.43 -1.03
N LYS A 180 21.06 -11.22 -2.31
CA LYS A 180 22.00 -10.53 -3.20
C LYS A 180 22.25 -9.07 -2.78
N ALA A 181 21.21 -8.37 -2.36
CA ALA A 181 21.32 -6.98 -1.91
C ALA A 181 22.14 -6.86 -0.62
N ILE A 182 21.97 -7.80 0.32
CA ILE A 182 22.79 -7.89 1.54
C ILE A 182 24.24 -8.18 1.19
N ALA A 183 24.48 -9.20 0.37
CA ALA A 183 25.85 -9.58 -0.03
C ALA A 183 26.59 -8.47 -0.79
N ALA A 184 25.85 -7.61 -1.50
CA ALA A 184 26.41 -6.46 -2.22
C ALA A 184 26.53 -5.18 -1.35
N GLY A 185 26.13 -5.23 -0.09
CA GLY A 185 26.19 -4.08 0.83
C GLY A 185 25.13 -3.00 0.58
N PHE A 186 24.06 -3.30 -0.18
CA PHE A 186 22.97 -2.37 -0.42
C PHE A 186 21.89 -2.41 0.65
N LEU A 187 21.85 -3.47 1.45
CA LEU A 187 20.85 -3.68 2.48
C LEU A 187 21.52 -4.12 3.78
N GLU A 188 21.23 -3.42 4.86
CA GLU A 188 21.52 -3.82 6.22
C GLU A 188 20.25 -4.42 6.82
N THR A 189 20.36 -5.51 7.56
CA THR A 189 19.24 -6.19 8.19
C THR A 189 19.51 -6.45 9.66
N ALA A 190 18.46 -6.37 10.47
CA ALA A 190 18.50 -6.72 11.88
C ALA A 190 17.33 -7.67 12.21
N GLU A 191 17.39 -8.29 13.36
CA GLU A 191 16.28 -9.09 13.86
C GLU A 191 15.03 -8.23 14.05
N PHE A 192 13.87 -8.75 13.65
CA PHE A 192 12.59 -8.07 13.82
C PHE A 192 12.10 -8.25 15.25
N PRO A 193 12.00 -7.17 16.06
CA PRO A 193 11.59 -7.27 17.45
C PRO A 193 10.21 -7.93 17.59
N ALA A 194 10.07 -8.84 18.55
CA ALA A 194 8.82 -9.59 18.75
C ALA A 194 7.62 -8.68 19.03
N GLU A 195 7.82 -7.59 19.78
CA GLU A 195 6.78 -6.61 20.06
C GLU A 195 6.32 -5.88 18.79
N SER A 196 7.26 -5.37 17.97
CA SER A 196 6.93 -4.70 16.72
C SER A 196 6.22 -5.64 15.73
N ARG A 197 6.58 -6.93 15.73
CA ARG A 197 5.90 -7.95 14.95
C ARG A 197 4.46 -8.15 15.43
N ALA A 198 4.24 -8.30 16.74
CA ALA A 198 2.91 -8.47 17.31
C ALA A 198 2.01 -7.26 17.02
N HIS A 199 2.53 -6.04 17.11
CA HIS A 199 1.81 -4.82 16.72
C HIS A 199 1.41 -4.82 15.25
N LEU A 200 2.33 -5.17 14.34
CA LEU A 200 2.03 -5.26 12.91
C LEU A 200 0.96 -6.31 12.61
N GLU A 201 1.06 -7.50 13.21
CA GLU A 201 0.08 -8.58 13.06
C GLU A 201 -1.30 -8.14 13.54
N THR A 202 -1.37 -7.50 14.71
CA THR A 202 -2.61 -6.94 15.28
C THR A 202 -3.22 -5.87 14.36
N ALA A 203 -2.42 -4.91 13.88
CA ALA A 203 -2.88 -3.85 13.01
C ALA A 203 -3.39 -4.38 11.65
N ALA A 204 -2.66 -5.33 11.06
CA ALA A 204 -3.04 -5.96 9.80
C ALA A 204 -4.34 -6.77 9.94
N LEU A 205 -4.47 -7.55 11.02
CA LEU A 205 -5.67 -8.31 11.32
C LEU A 205 -6.87 -7.41 11.59
N ALA A 206 -6.70 -6.34 12.36
CA ALA A 206 -7.75 -5.36 12.62
C ALA A 206 -8.26 -4.68 11.33
N LYS A 207 -7.34 -4.31 10.41
CA LYS A 207 -7.75 -3.79 9.09
C LYS A 207 -8.55 -4.83 8.32
N LYS A 208 -8.09 -6.07 8.27
CA LYS A 208 -8.74 -7.16 7.54
C LYS A 208 -10.16 -7.42 8.08
N ARG A 209 -10.33 -7.47 9.40
CA ARG A 209 -11.65 -7.65 10.05
C ARG A 209 -12.61 -6.53 9.69
N ARG A 210 -12.21 -5.27 9.89
CA ARG A 210 -13.05 -4.10 9.56
C ARG A 210 -13.50 -4.10 8.10
N ALA A 211 -12.58 -4.41 7.19
CA ALA A 211 -12.89 -4.47 5.76
C ALA A 211 -13.90 -5.57 5.41
N LEU A 212 -13.77 -6.75 6.01
CA LEU A 212 -14.69 -7.87 5.81
C LEU A 212 -16.07 -7.59 6.41
N GLU A 213 -16.13 -7.01 7.60
CA GLU A 213 -17.39 -6.63 8.25
C GLU A 213 -18.13 -5.59 7.42
N LYS A 214 -17.42 -4.54 6.95
CA LYS A 214 -17.99 -3.53 6.07
C LYS A 214 -18.47 -4.12 4.75
N ALA A 215 -17.63 -4.91 4.08
CA ALA A 215 -18.03 -5.55 2.81
C ALA A 215 -19.23 -6.49 2.98
N ARG A 216 -19.36 -7.18 4.12
CA ARG A 216 -20.53 -8.00 4.45
C ARG A 216 -21.76 -7.13 4.63
N ALA A 217 -21.67 -6.06 5.41
CA ALA A 217 -22.79 -5.15 5.67
C ALA A 217 -23.31 -4.49 4.38
N GLU A 218 -22.44 -4.22 3.42
CA GLU A 218 -22.77 -3.59 2.14
C GLU A 218 -23.14 -4.60 1.03
N GLY A 219 -23.19 -5.92 1.34
CA GLY A 219 -23.50 -6.95 0.35
C GLY A 219 -22.41 -7.15 -0.72
N LEU A 220 -21.18 -6.72 -0.45
CA LEU A 220 -20.04 -6.77 -1.36
C LEU A 220 -19.13 -7.99 -1.12
N LEU A 221 -19.44 -8.81 -0.12
CA LEU A 221 -18.69 -10.02 0.23
C LEU A 221 -19.40 -11.26 -0.33
N ASN A 222 -18.74 -11.98 -1.22
CA ASN A 222 -19.21 -13.26 -1.72
C ASN A 222 -18.46 -14.42 -1.06
N THR A 223 -19.20 -15.27 -0.37
CA THR A 223 -18.68 -16.48 0.29
C THR A 223 -19.16 -17.77 -0.37
N ALA A 224 -20.14 -17.67 -1.27
CA ALA A 224 -20.81 -18.82 -1.86
C ALA A 224 -20.08 -19.42 -3.09
N GLY A 225 -19.02 -18.74 -3.57
CA GLY A 225 -18.29 -19.20 -4.75
C GLY A 225 -19.06 -19.10 -6.07
N ASN A 226 -20.22 -18.44 -6.06
CA ASN A 226 -21.05 -18.23 -7.25
C ASN A 226 -20.58 -16.99 -8.04
N GLU A 227 -21.12 -16.79 -9.25
CA GLU A 227 -20.78 -15.68 -10.15
C GLU A 227 -21.42 -14.32 -9.74
N GLY A 228 -22.08 -14.25 -8.59
CA GLY A 228 -22.71 -13.03 -8.11
C GLY A 228 -21.71 -11.85 -7.99
N ARG A 229 -22.22 -10.62 -8.12
CA ARG A 229 -21.42 -9.41 -7.97
C ARG A 229 -20.82 -9.34 -6.55
N ALA A 230 -19.52 -9.11 -6.47
CA ALA A 230 -18.82 -8.95 -5.20
C ALA A 230 -17.54 -8.10 -5.39
N ALA A 231 -17.19 -7.32 -4.38
CA ALA A 231 -15.90 -6.67 -4.29
C ALA A 231 -14.83 -7.62 -3.68
N LEU A 232 -15.25 -8.49 -2.78
CA LEU A 232 -14.39 -9.48 -2.14
C LEU A 232 -14.96 -10.88 -2.29
N ARG A 233 -14.11 -11.85 -2.63
CA ARG A 233 -14.44 -13.28 -2.70
C ARG A 233 -13.54 -14.02 -1.73
N ILE A 234 -14.13 -14.56 -0.67
CA ILE A 234 -13.38 -15.22 0.42
C ILE A 234 -14.12 -16.48 0.82
N ARG A 235 -13.41 -17.56 1.03
CA ARG A 235 -13.99 -18.83 1.48
C ARG A 235 -14.65 -18.68 2.86
N PRO A 236 -15.79 -19.31 3.11
CA PRO A 236 -16.51 -19.22 4.38
C PRO A 236 -15.61 -19.54 5.58
N GLU A 237 -14.80 -20.60 5.48
CA GLU A 237 -13.92 -21.05 6.56
C GLU A 237 -12.87 -19.99 6.94
N THR A 238 -12.39 -19.24 5.95
CA THR A 238 -11.42 -18.16 6.17
C THR A 238 -12.07 -17.00 6.93
N ILE A 239 -13.31 -16.65 6.57
CA ILE A 239 -14.06 -15.59 7.25
C ILE A 239 -14.34 -15.97 8.69
N GLU A 240 -14.79 -17.19 8.94
CA GLU A 240 -15.06 -17.65 10.30
C GLU A 240 -13.82 -17.56 11.18
N LYS A 241 -12.67 -17.99 10.69
CA LYS A 241 -11.40 -17.85 11.42
C LYS A 241 -11.06 -16.39 11.73
N LEU A 242 -11.21 -15.48 10.76
CA LEU A 242 -10.86 -14.08 10.92
C LEU A 242 -11.79 -13.30 11.87
N ILE A 243 -13.07 -13.67 11.95
CA ILE A 243 -14.07 -12.97 12.77
C ILE A 243 -14.17 -13.60 14.17
N LYS A 244 -14.08 -14.93 14.30
CA LYS A 244 -14.22 -15.62 15.60
C LYS A 244 -13.05 -15.34 16.55
N THR A 245 -11.83 -15.25 16.04
CA THR A 245 -10.63 -14.94 16.86
C THR A 245 -10.64 -13.54 17.50
N GLY A 246 -11.66 -12.73 17.29
CA GLY A 246 -11.80 -11.39 17.84
C GLY A 246 -12.87 -11.23 18.92
N LYS A 247 -13.53 -12.33 19.35
CA LYS A 247 -14.53 -12.30 20.43
C LYS A 247 -14.06 -12.95 21.74
N GLU A 248 -12.81 -13.42 21.77
CA GLU A 248 -12.22 -14.12 22.91
C GLU A 248 -11.09 -13.32 23.60
N GLU A 249 -11.00 -12.00 23.34
CA GLU A 249 -10.12 -11.08 24.10
C GLU A 249 -10.93 -10.01 24.84
#